data_161fc88be71a0eb84384ba55ae9e14b9
#
_entry.id   161fc88be71a0eb84384ba55ae9e14b9
#
_cell.length_a   1.000
_cell.length_b   1.000
_cell.length_c   1.000
_cell.angle_alpha   90.00
_cell.angle_beta   90.00
_cell.angle_gamma   90.00
#
_symmetry.space_group_name_H-M   'P 1'
#
loop_
_entity.id
_entity.type
_entity.pdbx_description
1 polymer ?
#
loop_
_entity_poly.entity_id
_entity_poly.type
_entity_poly.pdbx_seq_one_letter_code
_entity_poly.pdbx_strand_id
1 'polypeptide(L)'
;FNLQASIAVSLDSHHFTNARDAISRWDALDGRELGVQLLKAIAILELTQKQTGVGATLDALCLATNQCIADVQQLLSELEAASIVVFRKFRGTYSLFDGSDFDIEQALNEALRERSDFDLSSISNALSTQNIVAKRHYRKTGALRWCELKVMLESQVESFVASFIPTNGCFGAFIIALDDDKPSIVDDFSEYQWKGDFAVAKSEKSKNLIALAREHSALKDILATNAEIHRDKIARRELNDRLEAIGGRIEQEIWQLMEAAAWQTGMDELSEQASANLTVLASEMADLRFSKAPKLRNELLNRTKPSASANSALKILLHAAVLKEGTPGLGFKKFPAEKALFVSLVAANGLYVQEGNEWKFAPPSEDDAANLIPIWNATKAFLKKRGNRNVHLTDVYDLWRSPPYGLKDGLMPFLAVLFMLAERRNLSHYREGIFLSTISDVDVDYVLRAPQMVQLRWIEMNRTTKRLLSELANAVREIVDKPLATLSPLEVGR
;
A
#
# COMPACT_ATOMS: atom_id res chain seq x y z
N PHE A 1 7.56 4.66 47.86
CA PHE A 1 6.54 4.42 48.92
C PHE A 1 6.38 5.61 49.87
N ASN A 2 7.37 6.47 50.06
CA ASN A 2 7.26 7.68 50.92
C ASN A 2 6.44 8.85 50.28
N LEU A 3 6.01 8.73 49.04
CA LEU A 3 5.25 9.74 48.29
C LEU A 3 3.74 9.38 48.17
N GLN A 4 3.17 8.74 49.19
CA GLN A 4 1.81 8.17 49.16
C GLN A 4 0.72 9.13 48.68
N ALA A 5 0.76 10.39 49.10
CA ALA A 5 -0.29 11.36 48.78
C ALA A 5 -0.33 11.77 47.31
N SER A 6 0.82 11.84 46.64
CA SER A 6 0.90 12.17 45.20
C SER A 6 0.61 10.97 44.29
N ILE A 7 0.93 9.75 44.71
CA ILE A 7 0.66 8.51 43.97
C ILE A 7 -0.82 8.11 44.04
N ALA A 8 -1.47 8.33 45.19
CA ALA A 8 -2.89 7.99 45.38
C ALA A 8 -3.86 8.72 44.44
N VAL A 9 -3.43 9.82 43.84
CA VAL A 9 -4.21 10.62 42.88
C VAL A 9 -3.82 10.32 41.42
N SER A 10 -2.79 9.49 41.19
CA SER A 10 -2.33 9.12 39.84
C SER A 10 -3.18 7.99 39.23
N LEU A 11 -3.11 7.86 37.90
CA LEU A 11 -3.70 6.75 37.14
C LEU A 11 -3.13 5.38 37.58
N ASP A 12 -1.96 5.37 38.22
CA ASP A 12 -1.24 4.18 38.68
C ASP A 12 -1.51 3.83 40.15
N SER A 13 -2.47 4.52 40.77
CA SER A 13 -2.79 4.34 42.20
C SER A 13 -3.11 2.90 42.59
N HIS A 14 -3.70 2.11 41.70
CA HIS A 14 -4.03 0.70 41.97
C HIS A 14 -2.79 -0.18 42.09
N HIS A 15 -1.74 0.03 41.27
CA HIS A 15 -0.47 -0.72 41.40
C HIS A 15 0.16 -0.50 42.77
N PHE A 16 0.07 0.71 43.27
CA PHE A 16 0.57 1.05 44.61
C PHE A 16 -0.27 0.38 45.71
N THR A 17 -1.60 0.34 45.52
CA THR A 17 -2.49 -0.35 46.45
C THR A 17 -2.18 -1.86 46.52
N ASN A 18 -2.06 -2.51 45.37
CA ASN A 18 -1.69 -3.93 45.27
C ASN A 18 -0.33 -4.23 45.93
N ALA A 19 0.66 -3.33 45.72
CA ALA A 19 1.97 -3.47 46.36
C ALA A 19 1.85 -3.40 47.90
N ARG A 20 1.04 -2.50 48.44
CA ARG A 20 0.77 -2.41 49.88
C ARG A 20 0.09 -3.64 50.41
N ASP A 21 -0.91 -4.14 49.71
CA ASP A 21 -1.66 -5.32 50.10
C ASP A 21 -0.78 -6.59 50.09
N ALA A 22 0.09 -6.71 49.06
CA ALA A 22 1.08 -7.78 48.98
C ALA A 22 2.08 -7.73 50.16
N ILE A 23 2.59 -6.55 50.49
CA ILE A 23 3.49 -6.36 51.64
C ILE A 23 2.76 -6.72 52.96
N SER A 24 1.53 -6.23 53.12
CA SER A 24 0.73 -6.54 54.35
C SER A 24 0.45 -8.03 54.50
N ARG A 25 0.19 -8.76 53.42
CA ARG A 25 0.02 -10.23 53.44
C ARG A 25 1.30 -10.94 53.79
N TRP A 26 2.46 -10.44 53.29
CA TRP A 26 3.76 -10.99 53.62
C TRP A 26 4.13 -10.75 55.08
N ASP A 27 3.89 -9.54 55.61
CA ASP A 27 4.13 -9.19 56.99
C ASP A 27 3.25 -10.03 57.97
N ALA A 28 2.02 -10.34 57.57
CA ALA A 28 1.11 -11.22 58.34
C ALA A 28 1.59 -12.68 58.44
N LEU A 29 2.51 -13.10 57.61
CA LEU A 29 3.16 -14.42 57.61
C LEU A 29 4.53 -14.42 58.31
N ASP A 30 4.81 -13.38 59.13
CA ASP A 30 6.13 -13.17 59.78
C ASP A 30 7.27 -13.14 58.74
N GLY A 31 7.01 -12.51 57.58
CA GLY A 31 7.88 -12.52 56.40
C GLY A 31 9.20 -11.77 56.62
N ARG A 32 10.24 -12.25 55.99
CA ARG A 32 11.58 -11.65 56.05
C ARG A 32 11.63 -10.27 55.36
N GLU A 33 12.45 -9.34 55.92
CA GLU A 33 12.65 -8.00 55.36
C GLU A 33 13.03 -8.01 53.86
N LEU A 34 13.80 -9.00 53.42
CA LEU A 34 14.17 -9.20 52.05
C LEU A 34 12.94 -9.42 51.12
N GLY A 35 11.89 -10.08 51.61
CA GLY A 35 10.64 -10.24 50.86
C GLY A 35 9.95 -8.89 50.61
N VAL A 36 9.94 -8.01 51.61
CA VAL A 36 9.40 -6.65 51.44
C VAL A 36 10.22 -5.88 50.39
N GLN A 37 11.53 -6.03 50.36
CA GLN A 37 12.39 -5.41 49.35
C GLN A 37 12.10 -5.94 47.93
N LEU A 38 11.93 -7.26 47.78
CA LEU A 38 11.55 -7.90 46.53
C LEU A 38 10.18 -7.42 46.03
N LEU A 39 9.15 -7.38 46.92
CA LEU A 39 7.83 -6.90 46.57
C LEU A 39 7.84 -5.44 46.10
N LYS A 40 8.62 -4.57 46.75
CA LYS A 40 8.83 -3.18 46.32
C LYS A 40 9.52 -3.11 45.00
N ALA A 41 10.56 -3.93 44.72
CA ALA A 41 11.29 -3.98 43.47
C ALA A 41 10.36 -4.46 42.33
N ILE A 42 9.60 -5.52 42.54
CA ILE A 42 8.62 -6.01 41.57
C ILE A 42 7.61 -4.91 41.21
N ALA A 43 7.02 -4.24 42.20
CA ALA A 43 6.03 -3.19 42.00
C ALA A 43 6.59 -2.01 41.17
N ILE A 44 7.83 -1.59 41.45
CA ILE A 44 8.47 -0.51 40.70
C ILE A 44 8.80 -0.91 39.25
N LEU A 45 9.34 -2.11 39.08
CA LEU A 45 9.68 -2.63 37.75
C LEU A 45 8.42 -2.81 36.88
N GLU A 46 7.32 -3.33 37.44
CA GLU A 46 6.02 -3.42 36.74
C GLU A 46 5.52 -2.04 36.30
N LEU A 47 5.57 -1.05 37.19
CA LEU A 47 5.12 0.31 36.91
C LEU A 47 5.91 0.96 35.78
N THR A 48 7.22 0.70 35.73
CA THR A 48 8.14 1.36 34.77
C THR A 48 8.40 0.54 33.53
N GLN A 49 7.96 -0.71 33.44
CA GLN A 49 8.28 -1.65 32.36
C GLN A 49 7.95 -1.10 30.96
N LYS A 50 6.78 -0.48 30.81
CA LYS A 50 6.36 0.09 29.50
C LYS A 50 7.29 1.23 29.02
N GLN A 51 7.90 1.94 29.94
CA GLN A 51 8.77 3.08 29.63
C GLN A 51 10.24 2.67 29.48
N THR A 52 10.70 1.73 30.31
CA THR A 52 12.11 1.32 30.39
C THR A 52 12.45 0.07 29.59
N GLY A 53 11.45 -0.75 29.26
CA GLY A 53 11.64 -2.10 28.70
C GLY A 53 12.19 -3.12 29.70
N VAL A 54 12.44 -2.74 30.97
CA VAL A 54 13.01 -3.62 32.00
C VAL A 54 11.89 -4.19 32.85
N GLY A 55 11.70 -5.51 32.78
CA GLY A 55 10.76 -6.25 33.62
C GLY A 55 11.40 -6.82 34.89
N ALA A 56 10.57 -7.31 35.83
CA ALA A 56 10.99 -7.94 37.05
C ALA A 56 11.49 -9.38 36.78
N THR A 57 12.58 -9.53 36.04
CA THR A 57 13.29 -10.79 35.81
C THR A 57 14.09 -11.18 37.06
N LEU A 58 14.49 -12.45 37.18
CA LEU A 58 15.32 -12.91 38.28
C LEU A 58 16.61 -12.08 38.41
N ASP A 59 17.29 -11.83 37.29
CA ASP A 59 18.52 -11.03 37.26
C ASP A 59 18.30 -9.59 37.72
N ALA A 60 17.21 -8.97 37.24
CA ALA A 60 16.86 -7.60 37.64
C ALA A 60 16.54 -7.49 39.12
N LEU A 61 15.87 -8.51 39.69
CA LEU A 61 15.55 -8.58 41.11
C LEU A 61 16.79 -8.82 41.98
N CYS A 62 17.72 -9.67 41.53
CA CYS A 62 19.02 -9.86 42.19
C CYS A 62 19.82 -8.56 42.25
N LEU A 63 19.87 -7.82 41.14
CA LEU A 63 20.53 -6.50 41.08
C LEU A 63 19.84 -5.47 41.98
N ALA A 64 18.49 -5.42 41.95
CA ALA A 64 17.72 -4.45 42.74
C ALA A 64 17.85 -4.68 44.25
N THR A 65 18.02 -5.90 44.66
CA THR A 65 18.14 -6.27 46.10
C THR A 65 19.58 -6.47 46.54
N ASN A 66 20.54 -6.48 45.62
CA ASN A 66 21.96 -6.79 45.85
C ASN A 66 22.15 -8.14 46.57
N GLN A 67 21.37 -9.14 46.17
CA GLN A 67 21.40 -10.49 46.74
C GLN A 67 21.81 -11.54 45.70
N CYS A 68 22.24 -12.72 46.20
CA CYS A 68 22.59 -13.83 45.33
C CYS A 68 21.35 -14.47 44.69
N ILE A 69 21.52 -15.11 43.52
CA ILE A 69 20.43 -15.76 42.77
C ILE A 69 19.70 -16.79 43.60
N ALA A 70 20.43 -17.59 44.41
CA ALA A 70 19.84 -18.66 45.21
C ALA A 70 18.87 -18.15 46.30
N ASP A 71 19.27 -17.07 46.99
CA ASP A 71 18.44 -16.48 48.04
C ASP A 71 17.16 -15.84 47.47
N VAL A 72 17.32 -15.12 46.33
CA VAL A 72 16.19 -14.48 45.64
C VAL A 72 15.23 -15.55 45.10
N GLN A 73 15.74 -16.60 44.47
CA GLN A 73 14.94 -17.66 43.89
C GLN A 73 14.16 -18.46 44.97
N GLN A 74 14.81 -18.77 46.11
CA GLN A 74 14.13 -19.41 47.22
C GLN A 74 12.98 -18.55 47.74
N LEU A 75 13.24 -17.26 47.93
CA LEU A 75 12.24 -16.35 48.50
C LEU A 75 11.09 -16.08 47.52
N LEU A 76 11.37 -15.99 46.21
CA LEU A 76 10.33 -15.92 45.18
C LEU A 76 9.43 -17.17 45.20
N SER A 77 10.01 -18.37 45.39
CA SER A 77 9.23 -19.61 45.55
C SER A 77 8.34 -19.59 46.83
N GLU A 78 8.82 -19.04 47.94
CA GLU A 78 8.02 -18.84 49.16
C GLU A 78 6.87 -17.85 48.92
N LEU A 79 7.12 -16.74 48.22
CA LEU A 79 6.11 -15.73 47.84
C LEU A 79 5.06 -16.29 46.85
N GLU A 80 5.49 -17.15 45.91
CA GLU A 80 4.58 -17.86 44.99
C GLU A 80 3.69 -18.85 45.74
N ALA A 81 4.26 -19.66 46.66
CA ALA A 81 3.50 -20.59 47.50
C ALA A 81 2.46 -19.88 48.36
N ALA A 82 2.76 -18.65 48.81
CA ALA A 82 1.84 -17.79 49.55
C ALA A 82 0.83 -17.04 48.66
N SER A 83 0.84 -17.25 47.35
CA SER A 83 0.01 -16.52 46.38
C SER A 83 0.12 -14.99 46.48
N ILE A 84 1.32 -14.50 46.79
CA ILE A 84 1.63 -13.05 46.86
C ILE A 84 2.27 -12.56 45.56
N VAL A 85 3.04 -13.45 44.89
CA VAL A 85 3.70 -13.20 43.63
C VAL A 85 3.35 -14.31 42.64
N VAL A 86 3.37 -14.03 41.37
CA VAL A 86 3.17 -15.00 40.28
C VAL A 86 4.24 -14.84 39.22
N PHE A 87 4.80 -15.94 38.72
CA PHE A 87 5.71 -15.93 37.60
C PHE A 87 4.92 -15.94 36.27
N ARG A 88 5.02 -14.89 35.50
CA ARG A 88 4.40 -14.73 34.17
C ARG A 88 5.27 -15.37 33.11
N LYS A 89 5.07 -16.63 32.77
CA LYS A 89 5.87 -17.41 31.83
C LYS A 89 6.00 -16.71 30.47
N PHE A 90 4.95 -16.07 29.98
CA PHE A 90 4.91 -15.38 28.68
C PHE A 90 5.80 -14.12 28.61
N ARG A 91 6.15 -13.52 29.76
CA ARG A 91 7.08 -12.38 29.87
C ARG A 91 8.44 -12.76 30.47
N GLY A 92 8.54 -13.91 31.12
CA GLY A 92 9.72 -14.28 31.88
C GLY A 92 9.95 -13.39 33.11
N THR A 93 8.87 -12.81 33.68
CA THR A 93 8.94 -11.83 34.78
C THR A 93 8.04 -12.23 35.93
N TYR A 94 8.39 -11.80 37.14
CA TYR A 94 7.54 -11.91 38.33
C TYR A 94 6.59 -10.71 38.42
N SER A 95 5.36 -10.95 38.91
CA SER A 95 4.32 -9.94 39.09
C SER A 95 3.65 -10.11 40.43
N LEU A 96 3.10 -9.03 40.99
CA LEU A 96 2.26 -9.13 42.16
C LEU A 96 0.96 -9.87 41.82
N PHE A 97 0.51 -10.77 42.70
CA PHE A 97 -0.73 -11.51 42.48
C PHE A 97 -1.94 -10.65 42.91
N ASP A 98 -2.77 -10.35 41.94
CA ASP A 98 -3.92 -9.44 42.09
C ASP A 98 -5.22 -10.16 42.54
N GLY A 99 -5.20 -11.51 42.61
CA GLY A 99 -6.35 -12.29 43.10
C GLY A 99 -7.46 -12.43 42.03
N SER A 100 -7.19 -13.12 40.93
CA SER A 100 -8.23 -13.61 40.02
C SER A 100 -8.48 -15.09 40.22
N ASP A 101 -9.75 -15.50 40.26
CA ASP A 101 -10.15 -16.91 40.34
C ASP A 101 -10.18 -17.59 38.96
N PHE A 102 -9.99 -16.83 37.89
CA PHE A 102 -10.02 -17.35 36.53
C PHE A 102 -8.67 -17.95 36.11
N ASP A 103 -8.67 -19.25 35.82
CA ASP A 103 -7.48 -19.96 35.35
C ASP A 103 -7.31 -19.77 33.81
N ILE A 104 -6.49 -18.77 33.44
CA ILE A 104 -6.17 -18.46 32.04
C ILE A 104 -5.44 -19.62 31.35
N GLU A 105 -4.56 -20.35 32.09
CA GLU A 105 -3.78 -21.45 31.51
C GLU A 105 -4.68 -22.64 31.18
N GLN A 106 -5.63 -22.96 32.07
CA GLN A 106 -6.61 -24.02 31.81
C GLN A 106 -7.46 -23.65 30.59
N ALA A 107 -8.05 -22.45 30.57
CA ALA A 107 -8.88 -21.97 29.47
C ALA A 107 -8.13 -21.96 28.13
N LEU A 108 -6.85 -21.55 28.13
CA LEU A 108 -6.00 -21.57 26.94
C LEU A 108 -5.74 -23.00 26.46
N ASN A 109 -5.39 -23.92 27.35
CA ASN A 109 -5.16 -25.32 26.99
C ASN A 109 -6.43 -25.98 26.41
N GLU A 110 -7.60 -25.68 26.96
CA GLU A 110 -8.89 -26.16 26.43
C GLU A 110 -9.14 -25.58 25.05
N ALA A 111 -9.00 -24.26 24.85
CA ALA A 111 -9.19 -23.60 23.57
C ALA A 111 -8.22 -24.10 22.48
N LEU A 112 -6.96 -24.39 22.84
CA LEU A 112 -5.97 -24.95 21.91
C LEU A 112 -6.25 -26.41 21.52
N ARG A 113 -6.91 -27.18 22.38
CA ARG A 113 -7.31 -28.57 22.11
C ARG A 113 -8.54 -28.66 21.22
N GLU A 114 -9.50 -27.77 21.44
CA GLU A 114 -10.77 -27.77 20.69
C GLU A 114 -10.63 -27.26 19.25
N ARG A 115 -9.59 -26.50 18.96
CA ARG A 115 -9.39 -25.88 17.63
C ARG A 115 -8.22 -26.49 16.88
N SER A 116 -8.52 -27.10 15.73
CA SER A 116 -7.54 -27.43 14.69
C SER A 116 -7.24 -26.23 13.77
N ASP A 117 -8.21 -25.33 13.59
CA ASP A 117 -8.10 -24.18 12.69
C ASP A 117 -7.73 -22.92 13.48
N PHE A 118 -6.78 -22.17 12.94
CA PHE A 118 -6.37 -20.88 13.48
C PHE A 118 -6.39 -19.81 12.40
N ASP A 119 -6.73 -18.62 12.82
CA ASP A 119 -6.87 -17.49 11.89
C ASP A 119 -5.56 -16.69 11.82
N LEU A 120 -4.88 -16.80 10.69
CA LEU A 120 -3.73 -15.96 10.36
C LEU A 120 -4.14 -14.53 9.96
N SER A 121 -5.44 -14.24 9.82
CA SER A 121 -5.91 -12.92 9.40
C SER A 121 -5.56 -11.83 10.40
N SER A 122 -5.51 -12.14 11.71
CA SER A 122 -5.08 -11.20 12.74
C SER A 122 -3.61 -10.78 12.55
N ILE A 123 -2.74 -11.71 12.17
CA ILE A 123 -1.33 -11.47 11.82
C ILE A 123 -1.25 -10.71 10.51
N SER A 124 -1.97 -11.17 9.49
CA SER A 124 -2.03 -10.53 8.18
C SER A 124 -2.55 -9.09 8.27
N ASN A 125 -3.51 -8.81 9.16
CA ASN A 125 -4.05 -7.46 9.38
C ASN A 125 -3.05 -6.53 10.08
N ALA A 126 -2.28 -7.01 11.04
CA ALA A 126 -1.19 -6.24 11.65
C ALA A 126 -0.12 -5.87 10.62
N LEU A 127 0.15 -6.74 9.65
CA LEU A 127 1.09 -6.53 8.55
C LEU A 127 0.50 -5.77 7.37
N SER A 128 -0.82 -5.76 7.17
CA SER A 128 -1.48 -5.09 6.04
C SER A 128 -1.27 -3.58 6.02
N THR A 129 -0.79 -2.99 7.11
CA THR A 129 -0.33 -1.60 7.17
C THR A 129 1.06 -1.39 6.59
N GLN A 130 1.82 -2.46 6.31
CA GLN A 130 3.19 -2.39 5.81
C GLN A 130 3.22 -2.61 4.29
N ASN A 131 3.21 -1.51 3.55
CA ASN A 131 3.34 -1.55 2.10
C ASN A 131 4.82 -1.45 1.69
N ILE A 132 5.27 -2.41 0.88
CA ILE A 132 6.62 -2.39 0.31
C ILE A 132 6.60 -1.54 -0.96
N VAL A 133 7.10 -0.32 -0.84
CA VAL A 133 7.05 0.67 -1.91
C VAL A 133 8.16 0.46 -2.92
N ALA A 134 7.82 0.46 -4.21
CA ALA A 134 8.75 0.41 -5.34
C ALA A 134 9.44 1.78 -5.55
N LYS A 135 10.36 2.16 -4.63
CA LYS A 135 10.94 3.51 -4.54
C LYS A 135 11.73 3.91 -5.78
N ARG A 136 12.53 3.00 -6.36
CA ARG A 136 13.31 3.27 -7.58
C ARG A 136 12.38 3.49 -8.77
N HIS A 137 11.36 2.64 -8.93
CA HIS A 137 10.34 2.78 -9.98
C HIS A 137 9.60 4.12 -9.87
N TYR A 138 9.20 4.51 -8.64
CA TYR A 138 8.58 5.82 -8.39
C TYR A 138 9.48 6.99 -8.82
N ARG A 139 10.77 6.95 -8.48
CA ARG A 139 11.72 8.01 -8.89
C ARG A 139 11.87 8.10 -10.41
N LYS A 140 11.78 6.98 -11.14
CA LYS A 140 11.87 6.93 -12.59
C LYS A 140 10.60 7.45 -13.28
N THR A 141 9.43 7.00 -12.83
CA THR A 141 8.15 7.18 -13.54
C THR A 141 7.25 8.25 -12.92
N GLY A 142 7.45 8.60 -11.66
CA GLY A 142 6.54 9.44 -10.88
C GLY A 142 5.29 8.69 -10.40
N ALA A 143 5.09 7.41 -10.76
CA ALA A 143 3.93 6.62 -10.39
C ALA A 143 4.19 5.83 -9.12
N LEU A 144 3.53 6.21 -8.01
CA LEU A 144 3.63 5.48 -6.74
C LEU A 144 2.97 4.10 -6.86
N ARG A 145 3.77 3.06 -6.57
CA ARG A 145 3.35 1.66 -6.57
C ARG A 145 3.93 0.92 -5.39
N TRP A 146 3.20 -0.09 -4.91
CA TRP A 146 3.64 -0.91 -3.80
C TRP A 146 3.11 -2.33 -3.93
N CYS A 147 3.70 -3.23 -3.16
CA CYS A 147 3.21 -4.58 -2.91
C CYS A 147 2.74 -4.69 -1.46
N GLU A 148 1.71 -5.49 -1.23
CA GLU A 148 1.29 -5.87 0.11
C GLU A 148 2.26 -6.91 0.66
N LEU A 149 2.42 -6.95 2.00
CA LEU A 149 3.06 -8.05 2.69
C LEU A 149 1.99 -8.98 3.26
N LYS A 150 2.10 -10.26 2.96
CA LYS A 150 1.18 -11.32 3.42
C LYS A 150 1.94 -12.45 4.09
N VAL A 151 1.34 -13.02 5.13
CA VAL A 151 1.76 -14.28 5.73
C VAL A 151 0.60 -15.24 5.62
N MET A 152 0.84 -16.43 5.07
CA MET A 152 -0.20 -17.43 4.87
C MET A 152 0.40 -18.84 4.84
N LEU A 153 -0.45 -19.86 4.93
CA LEU A 153 -0.02 -21.24 4.76
C LEU A 153 0.34 -21.52 3.31
N GLU A 154 1.30 -22.40 3.06
CA GLU A 154 1.70 -22.80 1.72
C GLU A 154 0.51 -23.26 0.88
N SER A 155 -0.40 -24.03 1.46
CA SER A 155 -1.62 -24.51 0.80
C SER A 155 -2.58 -23.41 0.34
N GLN A 156 -2.44 -22.18 0.83
CA GLN A 156 -3.31 -21.04 0.48
C GLN A 156 -2.72 -20.13 -0.60
N VAL A 157 -1.43 -20.25 -0.89
CA VAL A 157 -0.72 -19.33 -1.79
C VAL A 157 -1.31 -19.34 -3.19
N GLU A 158 -1.57 -20.51 -3.77
CA GLU A 158 -2.11 -20.64 -5.12
C GLU A 158 -3.47 -19.95 -5.26
N SER A 159 -4.39 -20.21 -4.33
CA SER A 159 -5.73 -19.63 -4.35
C SER A 159 -5.68 -18.11 -4.18
N PHE A 160 -4.78 -17.60 -3.33
CA PHE A 160 -4.58 -16.16 -3.14
C PHE A 160 -4.08 -15.50 -4.43
N VAL A 161 -3.05 -16.06 -5.05
CA VAL A 161 -2.48 -15.50 -6.30
C VAL A 161 -3.49 -15.52 -7.44
N ALA A 162 -4.27 -16.62 -7.57
CA ALA A 162 -5.31 -16.74 -8.61
C ALA A 162 -6.43 -15.70 -8.44
N SER A 163 -6.77 -15.34 -7.20
CA SER A 163 -7.85 -14.39 -6.89
C SER A 163 -7.38 -12.94 -6.71
N PHE A 164 -6.08 -12.67 -6.74
CA PHE A 164 -5.54 -11.33 -6.48
C PHE A 164 -5.97 -10.32 -7.55
N ILE A 165 -6.56 -9.23 -7.10
CA ILE A 165 -6.95 -8.10 -7.95
C ILE A 165 -6.17 -6.86 -7.53
N PRO A 166 -5.29 -6.31 -8.40
CA PRO A 166 -4.56 -5.08 -8.13
C PRO A 166 -5.50 -3.90 -7.86
N THR A 167 -5.26 -3.15 -6.79
CA THR A 167 -6.10 -2.00 -6.41
C THR A 167 -5.27 -0.81 -5.90
N ASN A 168 -5.72 0.41 -6.17
CA ASN A 168 -5.21 1.66 -5.56
C ASN A 168 -3.68 1.87 -5.63
N GLY A 169 -2.99 1.26 -6.59
CA GLY A 169 -1.53 1.34 -6.72
C GLY A 169 -0.78 0.14 -6.13
N CYS A 170 -1.46 -0.74 -5.39
CA CYS A 170 -0.98 -2.08 -5.10
C CYS A 170 -0.99 -2.90 -6.39
N PHE A 171 0.17 -3.45 -6.77
CA PHE A 171 0.28 -4.21 -8.02
C PHE A 171 0.65 -5.68 -7.80
N GLY A 172 1.00 -6.07 -6.56
CA GLY A 172 1.42 -7.41 -6.23
C GLY A 172 1.56 -7.62 -4.73
N ALA A 173 2.12 -8.75 -4.34
CA ALA A 173 2.35 -9.08 -2.93
C ALA A 173 3.69 -9.79 -2.70
N PHE A 174 4.26 -9.55 -1.53
CA PHE A 174 5.30 -10.35 -0.90
C PHE A 174 4.63 -11.34 0.04
N ILE A 175 4.85 -12.62 -0.15
CA ILE A 175 4.17 -13.69 0.57
C ILE A 175 5.21 -14.51 1.36
N ILE A 176 5.06 -14.54 2.67
CA ILE A 176 5.77 -15.49 3.53
C ILE A 176 4.88 -16.73 3.64
N ALA A 177 5.31 -17.80 3.00
CA ALA A 177 4.61 -19.08 3.00
C ALA A 177 5.08 -19.92 4.19
N LEU A 178 4.14 -20.27 5.07
CA LEU A 178 4.36 -21.09 6.26
C LEU A 178 4.04 -22.54 5.93
N ASP A 179 4.97 -23.44 6.24
CA ASP A 179 4.80 -24.88 6.08
C ASP A 179 3.66 -25.39 6.97
N ASP A 180 2.67 -26.02 6.37
CA ASP A 180 1.50 -26.60 7.06
C ASP A 180 1.48 -28.13 7.03
N ASP A 181 2.64 -28.77 6.79
CA ASP A 181 2.83 -30.22 6.68
C ASP A 181 1.93 -30.86 5.58
N LYS A 182 1.37 -30.06 4.66
CA LYS A 182 0.60 -30.53 3.50
C LYS A 182 1.49 -30.57 2.26
N PRO A 183 1.21 -31.47 1.29
CA PRO A 183 1.92 -31.45 0.01
C PRO A 183 1.81 -30.05 -0.60
N SER A 184 2.93 -29.40 -0.77
CA SER A 184 2.97 -28.02 -1.26
C SER A 184 3.27 -28.03 -2.75
N ILE A 185 2.48 -27.24 -3.50
CA ILE A 185 2.73 -26.91 -4.91
C ILE A 185 3.91 -25.93 -5.04
N VAL A 186 4.36 -25.39 -3.89
CA VAL A 186 5.34 -24.32 -3.76
C VAL A 186 6.79 -24.77 -3.98
N ASP A 187 7.05 -26.09 -4.12
CA ASP A 187 8.39 -26.62 -4.32
C ASP A 187 9.01 -26.24 -5.67
N ASP A 188 8.19 -25.86 -6.64
CA ASP A 188 8.65 -25.36 -7.92
C ASP A 188 7.86 -24.11 -8.38
N PHE A 189 8.13 -22.97 -7.72
CA PHE A 189 7.55 -21.67 -8.11
C PHE A 189 7.87 -21.28 -9.56
N SER A 190 8.91 -21.89 -10.16
CA SER A 190 9.31 -21.63 -11.54
C SER A 190 8.32 -22.16 -12.57
N GLU A 191 7.56 -23.23 -12.26
CA GLU A 191 6.54 -23.80 -13.14
C GLU A 191 5.24 -22.99 -13.18
N TYR A 192 4.96 -22.20 -12.12
CA TYR A 192 3.84 -21.31 -12.13
C TYR A 192 4.20 -20.06 -12.93
N GLN A 193 3.45 -19.79 -13.98
CA GLN A 193 3.48 -18.53 -14.71
C GLN A 193 2.96 -17.39 -13.81
N TRP A 194 3.70 -17.10 -12.75
CA TRP A 194 3.47 -15.91 -11.93
C TRP A 194 3.55 -14.72 -12.86
N LYS A 195 2.52 -13.91 -12.87
CA LYS A 195 2.46 -12.71 -13.72
C LYS A 195 3.49 -11.63 -13.34
N GLY A 196 4.58 -12.01 -12.65
CA GLY A 196 5.64 -11.12 -12.18
C GLY A 196 5.21 -10.18 -11.03
N ASP A 197 4.06 -10.45 -10.41
CA ASP A 197 3.45 -9.57 -9.41
C ASP A 197 3.66 -10.05 -7.97
N PHE A 198 4.31 -11.21 -7.81
CA PHE A 198 4.48 -11.86 -6.52
C PHE A 198 5.93 -12.23 -6.27
N ALA A 199 6.33 -12.06 -5.02
CA ALA A 199 7.55 -12.63 -4.48
C ALA A 199 7.17 -13.53 -3.30
N VAL A 200 7.61 -14.77 -3.28
CA VAL A 200 7.27 -15.76 -2.26
C VAL A 200 8.54 -16.24 -1.58
N ALA A 201 8.50 -16.35 -0.27
CA ALA A 201 9.56 -16.93 0.52
C ALA A 201 9.02 -18.04 1.41
N LYS A 202 9.66 -19.21 1.38
CA LYS A 202 9.39 -20.30 2.31
C LYS A 202 10.08 -20.04 3.64
N SER A 203 9.43 -20.42 4.73
CA SER A 203 9.98 -20.30 6.08
C SER A 203 10.19 -21.68 6.70
N GLU A 204 11.45 -22.01 6.97
CA GLU A 204 11.80 -23.20 7.76
C GLU A 204 11.43 -23.08 9.25
N LYS A 205 11.18 -21.85 9.74
CA LYS A 205 10.80 -21.57 11.13
C LYS A 205 9.30 -21.40 11.35
N SER A 206 8.48 -21.93 10.44
CA SER A 206 7.02 -21.79 10.43
C SER A 206 6.37 -22.27 11.73
N LYS A 207 6.87 -23.34 12.34
CA LYS A 207 6.25 -23.99 13.53
C LYS A 207 6.14 -23.05 14.73
N ASN A 208 7.16 -22.23 14.99
CA ASN A 208 7.12 -21.27 16.10
C ASN A 208 6.09 -20.16 15.86
N LEU A 209 6.07 -19.58 14.65
CA LEU A 209 5.12 -18.54 14.29
C LEU A 209 3.68 -19.07 14.29
N ILE A 210 3.46 -20.29 13.80
CA ILE A 210 2.14 -20.96 13.83
C ILE A 210 1.69 -21.18 15.28
N ALA A 211 2.59 -21.61 16.18
CA ALA A 211 2.27 -21.80 17.58
C ALA A 211 1.86 -20.48 18.26
N LEU A 212 2.62 -19.41 18.02
CA LEU A 212 2.28 -18.07 18.52
C LEU A 212 0.95 -17.55 17.97
N ALA A 213 0.67 -17.79 16.68
CA ALA A 213 -0.58 -17.42 16.06
C ALA A 213 -1.78 -18.14 16.64
N ARG A 214 -1.64 -19.45 16.90
CA ARG A 214 -2.67 -20.27 17.57
C ARG A 214 -2.95 -19.75 18.97
N GLU A 215 -1.89 -19.51 19.75
CA GLU A 215 -2.02 -18.97 21.11
C GLU A 215 -2.70 -17.59 21.10
N HIS A 216 -2.29 -16.68 20.21
CA HIS A 216 -2.90 -15.36 20.06
C HIS A 216 -4.40 -15.46 19.70
N SER A 217 -4.75 -16.32 18.74
CA SER A 217 -6.14 -16.53 18.33
C SER A 217 -6.98 -17.10 19.48
N ALA A 218 -6.47 -18.11 20.19
CA ALA A 218 -7.15 -18.72 21.33
C ALA A 218 -7.41 -17.70 22.45
N LEU A 219 -6.42 -16.89 22.81
CA LEU A 219 -6.59 -15.84 23.84
C LEU A 219 -7.60 -14.77 23.42
N LYS A 220 -7.62 -14.38 22.15
CA LYS A 220 -8.58 -13.42 21.62
C LYS A 220 -10.00 -13.95 21.70
N ASP A 221 -10.19 -15.22 21.39
CA ASP A 221 -11.49 -15.87 21.49
C ASP A 221 -11.95 -16.02 22.94
N ILE A 222 -11.06 -16.43 23.85
CA ILE A 222 -11.35 -16.47 25.28
C ILE A 222 -11.81 -15.10 25.78
N LEU A 223 -11.11 -14.04 25.38
CA LEU A 223 -11.47 -12.66 25.73
C LEU A 223 -12.85 -12.25 25.17
N ALA A 224 -13.21 -12.73 23.98
CA ALA A 224 -14.46 -12.37 23.31
C ALA A 224 -15.67 -13.18 23.78
N THR A 225 -15.48 -14.46 24.12
CA THR A 225 -16.60 -15.41 24.35
C THR A 225 -16.83 -15.75 25.80
N ASN A 226 -15.82 -15.62 26.67
CA ASN A 226 -15.95 -16.06 28.05
C ASN A 226 -16.64 -14.99 28.94
N ALA A 227 -17.82 -15.34 29.49
CA ALA A 227 -18.63 -14.44 30.31
C ALA A 227 -18.00 -14.10 31.66
N GLU A 228 -17.17 -14.99 32.24
CA GLU A 228 -16.49 -14.77 33.51
C GLU A 228 -15.44 -13.67 33.38
N ILE A 229 -14.69 -13.64 32.27
CA ILE A 229 -13.68 -12.60 32.00
C ILE A 229 -14.32 -11.23 31.87
N HIS A 230 -15.54 -11.13 31.36
CA HIS A 230 -16.22 -9.84 31.26
C HIS A 230 -16.50 -9.23 32.64
N ARG A 231 -16.59 -10.06 33.70
CA ARG A 231 -16.82 -9.66 35.10
C ARG A 231 -15.52 -9.51 35.88
N ASP A 232 -14.47 -10.23 35.49
CA ASP A 232 -13.16 -10.18 36.13
C ASP A 232 -12.22 -9.20 35.43
N LYS A 233 -12.05 -8.02 36.04
CA LYS A 233 -11.18 -6.95 35.50
C LYS A 233 -9.70 -7.37 35.49
N ILE A 234 -9.29 -8.23 36.41
CA ILE A 234 -7.90 -8.66 36.59
C ILE A 234 -7.53 -9.66 35.49
N ALA A 235 -8.33 -10.73 35.33
CA ALA A 235 -8.15 -11.71 34.28
C ALA A 235 -8.18 -11.04 32.87
N ARG A 236 -9.10 -10.11 32.65
CA ARG A 236 -9.21 -9.38 31.40
C ARG A 236 -7.98 -8.52 31.11
N ARG A 237 -7.41 -7.86 32.11
CA ARG A 237 -6.18 -7.09 31.97
C ARG A 237 -5.01 -8.00 31.64
N GLU A 238 -4.88 -9.14 32.35
CA GLU A 238 -3.82 -10.12 32.11
C GLU A 238 -3.90 -10.69 30.67
N LEU A 239 -5.10 -11.03 30.19
CA LEU A 239 -5.30 -11.49 28.83
C LEU A 239 -4.90 -10.43 27.80
N ASN A 240 -5.26 -9.16 28.02
CA ASN A 240 -4.84 -8.08 27.12
C ASN A 240 -3.32 -7.89 27.11
N ASP A 241 -2.68 -7.93 28.28
CA ASP A 241 -1.24 -7.83 28.40
C ASP A 241 -0.53 -9.01 27.71
N ARG A 242 -1.10 -10.20 27.80
CA ARG A 242 -0.59 -11.40 27.11
C ARG A 242 -0.78 -11.31 25.60
N LEU A 243 -1.92 -10.85 25.13
CA LEU A 243 -2.18 -10.59 23.71
C LEU A 243 -1.20 -9.56 23.12
N GLU A 244 -0.94 -8.46 23.84
CA GLU A 244 0.05 -7.44 23.43
C GLU A 244 1.47 -8.03 23.34
N ALA A 245 1.88 -8.84 24.34
CA ALA A 245 3.19 -9.47 24.38
C ALA A 245 3.38 -10.49 23.24
N ILE A 246 2.37 -11.34 22.98
CA ILE A 246 2.42 -12.32 21.89
C ILE A 246 2.38 -11.61 20.53
N GLY A 247 1.55 -10.56 20.39
CA GLY A 247 1.52 -9.73 19.20
C GLY A 247 2.90 -9.17 18.86
N GLY A 248 3.60 -8.60 19.84
CA GLY A 248 4.97 -8.09 19.65
C GLY A 248 5.98 -9.18 19.26
N ARG A 249 5.86 -10.39 19.85
CA ARG A 249 6.70 -11.53 19.45
C ARG A 249 6.41 -12.00 18.03
N ILE A 250 5.15 -12.04 17.61
CA ILE A 250 4.76 -12.36 16.24
C ILE A 250 5.35 -11.35 15.27
N GLU A 251 5.25 -10.06 15.54
CA GLU A 251 5.86 -9.01 14.71
C GLU A 251 7.37 -9.19 14.60
N GLN A 252 8.05 -9.45 15.69
CA GLN A 252 9.49 -9.68 15.71
C GLN A 252 9.91 -10.91 14.89
N GLU A 253 9.21 -12.04 15.05
CA GLU A 253 9.46 -13.26 14.26
C GLU A 253 9.27 -13.01 12.77
N ILE A 254 8.21 -12.30 12.37
CA ILE A 254 7.96 -11.96 10.98
C ILE A 254 9.08 -11.08 10.41
N TRP A 255 9.57 -10.08 11.16
CA TRP A 255 10.70 -9.26 10.72
C TRP A 255 11.96 -10.10 10.51
N GLN A 256 12.25 -11.02 11.42
CA GLN A 256 13.40 -11.94 11.27
C GLN A 256 13.23 -12.86 10.05
N LEU A 257 12.01 -13.35 9.81
CA LEU A 257 11.72 -14.16 8.62
C LEU A 257 11.89 -13.35 7.33
N MET A 258 11.46 -12.10 7.31
CA MET A 258 11.62 -11.22 6.15
C MET A 258 13.09 -10.92 5.83
N GLU A 259 13.91 -10.70 6.84
CA GLU A 259 15.35 -10.41 6.68
C GLU A 259 16.14 -11.64 6.21
N ALA A 260 15.74 -12.83 6.68
CA ALA A 260 16.41 -14.09 6.35
C ALA A 260 15.84 -14.76 5.08
N ALA A 261 14.77 -14.22 4.49
CA ALA A 261 14.01 -14.88 3.44
C ALA A 261 14.75 -14.91 2.09
N ALA A 262 14.82 -16.08 1.48
CA ALA A 262 15.19 -16.24 0.08
C ALA A 262 13.92 -16.04 -0.78
N TRP A 263 13.76 -14.86 -1.34
CA TRP A 263 12.60 -14.50 -2.14
C TRP A 263 12.70 -15.11 -3.54
N GLN A 264 11.70 -15.90 -3.90
CA GLN A 264 11.51 -16.45 -5.24
C GLN A 264 10.46 -15.61 -5.99
N THR A 265 10.71 -15.33 -7.25
CA THR A 265 9.80 -14.56 -8.12
C THR A 265 9.69 -15.27 -9.47
N GLY A 266 8.68 -14.93 -10.27
CA GLY A 266 8.58 -15.39 -11.65
C GLY A 266 9.50 -14.64 -12.63
N MET A 267 10.55 -13.99 -12.14
CA MET A 267 11.55 -13.29 -12.94
C MET A 267 12.78 -14.21 -13.14
N ASP A 268 13.29 -14.26 -14.37
CA ASP A 268 14.41 -15.15 -14.75
C ASP A 268 15.72 -14.77 -14.03
N GLU A 269 15.94 -13.47 -13.76
CA GLU A 269 17.13 -12.98 -13.07
C GLU A 269 16.75 -11.85 -12.07
N LEU A 270 17.22 -11.99 -10.85
CA LEU A 270 17.17 -10.95 -9.83
C LEU A 270 18.57 -10.35 -9.65
N SER A 271 18.65 -9.02 -9.48
CA SER A 271 19.91 -8.40 -9.11
C SER A 271 20.31 -8.84 -7.68
N GLU A 272 21.63 -8.90 -7.39
CA GLU A 272 22.13 -9.17 -6.03
C GLU A 272 21.56 -8.17 -5.00
N GLN A 273 21.34 -6.92 -5.41
CA GLN A 273 20.75 -5.87 -4.57
C GLN A 273 19.27 -6.12 -4.27
N ALA A 274 18.53 -6.75 -5.19
CA ALA A 274 17.13 -7.11 -5.01
C ALA A 274 16.97 -8.22 -3.97
N SER A 275 17.87 -9.18 -3.95
CA SER A 275 17.88 -10.25 -2.94
C SER A 275 18.09 -9.75 -1.52
N ALA A 276 18.79 -8.62 -1.36
CA ALA A 276 19.10 -8.03 -0.06
C ALA A 276 18.09 -6.96 0.42
N ASN A 277 17.22 -6.46 -0.47
CA ASN A 277 16.35 -5.31 -0.14
C ASN A 277 15.01 -5.37 -0.84
N LEU A 278 13.94 -5.55 -0.08
CA LEU A 278 12.56 -5.68 -0.58
C LEU A 278 12.08 -4.47 -1.41
N THR A 279 12.53 -3.25 -1.09
CA THR A 279 12.13 -2.07 -1.89
C THR A 279 12.82 -2.02 -3.25
N VAL A 280 14.01 -2.63 -3.36
CA VAL A 280 14.71 -2.82 -4.64
C VAL A 280 13.99 -3.91 -5.44
N LEU A 281 13.69 -5.04 -4.81
CA LEU A 281 12.95 -6.16 -5.43
C LEU A 281 11.57 -5.68 -5.93
N ALA A 282 10.79 -4.97 -5.12
CA ALA A 282 9.53 -4.37 -5.53
C ALA A 282 9.69 -3.42 -6.73
N SER A 283 10.82 -2.71 -6.80
CA SER A 283 11.10 -1.82 -7.93
C SER A 283 11.44 -2.58 -9.21
N GLU A 284 12.13 -3.71 -9.12
CA GLU A 284 12.41 -4.58 -10.27
C GLU A 284 11.14 -5.23 -10.79
N MET A 285 10.31 -5.76 -9.88
CA MET A 285 8.98 -6.29 -10.23
C MET A 285 8.13 -5.23 -10.94
N ALA A 286 8.11 -3.99 -10.42
CA ALA A 286 7.37 -2.89 -11.03
C ALA A 286 7.95 -2.47 -12.37
N ASP A 287 9.28 -2.41 -12.52
CA ASP A 287 9.97 -2.05 -13.77
C ASP A 287 9.69 -3.10 -14.87
N LEU A 288 9.63 -4.39 -14.52
CA LEU A 288 9.29 -5.46 -15.45
C LEU A 288 7.82 -5.39 -15.88
N ARG A 289 6.90 -5.34 -14.89
CA ARG A 289 5.46 -5.30 -15.16
C ARG A 289 5.04 -4.07 -15.96
N PHE A 290 5.61 -2.91 -15.63
CA PHE A 290 5.30 -1.64 -16.27
C PHE A 290 6.47 -1.13 -17.11
N SER A 291 7.05 -2.02 -17.92
CA SER A 291 8.26 -1.76 -18.72
C SER A 291 8.10 -0.62 -19.73
N LYS A 292 6.88 -0.29 -20.10
CA LYS A 292 6.55 0.83 -21.02
C LYS A 292 5.81 1.97 -20.29
N ALA A 293 5.98 2.08 -18.98
CA ALA A 293 5.34 3.15 -18.20
C ALA A 293 5.80 4.53 -18.65
N PRO A 294 4.88 5.49 -18.84
CA PRO A 294 5.23 6.89 -19.01
C PRO A 294 6.00 7.46 -17.82
N LYS A 295 7.02 8.29 -18.08
CA LYS A 295 7.87 8.93 -17.07
C LYS A 295 7.40 10.37 -16.79
N LEU A 296 6.15 10.50 -16.37
CA LEU A 296 5.54 11.79 -16.08
C LEU A 296 5.69 12.12 -14.58
N ARG A 297 6.76 12.84 -14.23
CA ARG A 297 7.11 13.20 -12.85
C ARG A 297 6.30 14.39 -12.36
N ASN A 298 5.00 14.17 -12.11
CA ASN A 298 4.11 15.17 -11.55
C ASN A 298 3.31 14.55 -10.40
N GLU A 299 3.69 14.84 -9.17
CA GLU A 299 3.09 14.24 -7.98
C GLU A 299 1.64 14.67 -7.75
N LEU A 300 1.19 15.77 -8.32
CA LEU A 300 -0.17 16.26 -8.16
C LEU A 300 -1.18 15.43 -8.95
N LEU A 301 -0.81 15.02 -10.17
CA LEU A 301 -1.68 14.30 -11.10
C LEU A 301 -1.34 12.81 -11.24
N ASN A 302 -0.09 12.39 -11.00
CA ASN A 302 0.32 10.99 -11.14
C ASN A 302 -0.16 10.14 -9.93
N ARG A 303 -1.46 10.19 -9.68
CA ARG A 303 -2.17 9.53 -8.57
C ARG A 303 -3.47 8.92 -9.08
N THR A 304 -3.99 7.94 -8.36
CA THR A 304 -5.32 7.38 -8.63
C THR A 304 -6.41 8.42 -8.37
N LYS A 305 -6.28 9.20 -7.28
CA LYS A 305 -7.20 10.32 -6.96
C LYS A 305 -6.39 11.59 -6.69
N PRO A 306 -6.27 12.49 -7.66
CA PRO A 306 -5.71 13.81 -7.45
C PRO A 306 -6.58 14.65 -6.49
N SER A 307 -5.97 15.64 -5.83
CA SER A 307 -6.70 16.58 -4.99
C SER A 307 -7.65 17.47 -5.81
N ALA A 308 -8.64 18.09 -5.15
CA ALA A 308 -9.57 19.00 -5.81
C ALA A 308 -8.83 20.19 -6.47
N SER A 309 -7.79 20.71 -5.82
CA SER A 309 -6.97 21.80 -6.38
C SER A 309 -6.17 21.36 -7.61
N ALA A 310 -5.60 20.13 -7.60
CA ALA A 310 -4.91 19.57 -8.76
C ALA A 310 -5.86 19.36 -9.94
N ASN A 311 -7.06 18.84 -9.69
CA ASN A 311 -8.10 18.67 -10.71
C ASN A 311 -8.57 20.02 -11.28
N SER A 312 -8.71 21.06 -10.44
CA SER A 312 -9.04 22.40 -10.90
C SER A 312 -7.96 22.97 -11.80
N ALA A 313 -6.69 22.86 -11.41
CA ALA A 313 -5.56 23.30 -12.24
C ALA A 313 -5.49 22.54 -13.57
N LEU A 314 -5.72 21.22 -13.54
CA LEU A 314 -5.79 20.40 -14.75
C LEU A 314 -6.93 20.86 -15.67
N LYS A 315 -8.12 21.11 -15.14
CA LYS A 315 -9.25 21.61 -15.90
C LYS A 315 -8.91 22.93 -16.61
N ILE A 316 -8.32 23.89 -15.89
CA ILE A 316 -7.90 25.18 -16.47
C ILE A 316 -6.87 25.00 -17.57
N LEU A 317 -5.88 24.11 -17.36
CA LEU A 317 -4.88 23.77 -18.39
C LEU A 317 -5.55 23.21 -19.65
N LEU A 318 -6.45 22.24 -19.51
CA LEU A 318 -7.08 21.57 -20.66
C LEU A 318 -8.05 22.49 -21.41
N HIS A 319 -8.78 23.36 -20.70
CA HIS A 319 -9.59 24.42 -21.32
C HIS A 319 -8.69 25.40 -22.11
N ALA A 320 -7.55 25.80 -21.53
CA ALA A 320 -6.60 26.66 -22.24
C ALA A 320 -6.00 25.96 -23.46
N ALA A 321 -5.75 24.64 -23.39
CA ALA A 321 -5.25 23.84 -24.50
C ALA A 321 -6.18 23.89 -25.72
N VAL A 322 -7.49 23.89 -25.48
CA VAL A 322 -8.51 23.97 -26.53
C VAL A 322 -8.75 25.42 -27.00
N LEU A 323 -8.93 26.36 -26.05
CA LEU A 323 -9.37 27.71 -26.35
C LEU A 323 -8.25 28.67 -26.78
N LYS A 324 -7.00 28.36 -26.40
CA LYS A 324 -5.82 29.23 -26.63
C LYS A 324 -4.70 28.54 -27.41
N GLU A 325 -5.00 27.45 -28.08
CA GLU A 325 -4.05 26.88 -29.04
C GLU A 325 -3.62 27.95 -30.04
N GLY A 326 -2.41 27.90 -30.54
CA GLY A 326 -1.82 28.95 -31.35
C GLY A 326 -1.08 30.05 -30.59
N THR A 327 -1.31 30.15 -29.27
CA THR A 327 -0.68 31.17 -28.43
C THR A 327 0.53 30.61 -27.68
N PRO A 328 1.69 31.32 -27.71
CA PRO A 328 2.88 30.87 -26.95
C PRO A 328 2.55 30.58 -25.49
N GLY A 329 2.90 29.37 -24.99
CA GLY A 329 2.65 28.96 -23.62
C GLY A 329 1.17 28.98 -23.19
N LEU A 330 0.23 28.80 -24.15
CA LEU A 330 -1.22 28.90 -23.96
C LEU A 330 -1.64 30.23 -23.31
N GLY A 331 -0.85 31.28 -23.48
CA GLY A 331 -1.13 32.61 -22.95
C GLY A 331 -1.12 32.76 -21.42
N PHE A 332 -0.57 31.79 -20.68
CA PHE A 332 -0.49 31.89 -19.21
C PHE A 332 0.48 32.99 -18.78
N LYS A 333 -0.05 33.97 -18.03
CA LYS A 333 0.74 35.02 -17.38
C LYS A 333 1.11 34.60 -15.95
N LYS A 334 2.26 35.05 -15.43
CA LYS A 334 2.78 34.69 -14.09
C LYS A 334 3.06 33.17 -13.99
N PHE A 335 3.00 32.60 -12.78
CA PHE A 335 3.24 31.18 -12.52
C PHE A 335 2.11 30.54 -11.70
N PRO A 336 0.86 30.51 -12.19
CA PRO A 336 -0.22 29.79 -11.54
C PRO A 336 -0.01 28.26 -11.67
N ALA A 337 -0.78 27.47 -10.90
CA ALA A 337 -0.64 26.02 -10.84
C ALA A 337 -0.79 25.34 -12.22
N GLU A 338 -1.73 25.79 -13.04
CA GLU A 338 -1.94 25.30 -14.41
C GLU A 338 -0.75 25.55 -15.32
N LYS A 339 -0.03 26.69 -15.15
CA LYS A 339 1.21 26.93 -15.89
C LYS A 339 2.32 25.99 -15.45
N ALA A 340 2.42 25.67 -14.18
CA ALA A 340 3.38 24.67 -13.68
C ALA A 340 3.08 23.28 -14.29
N LEU A 341 1.81 22.88 -14.40
CA LEU A 341 1.40 21.68 -15.11
C LEU A 341 1.75 21.74 -16.61
N PHE A 342 1.49 22.86 -17.28
CA PHE A 342 1.87 23.06 -18.68
C PHE A 342 3.38 22.88 -18.87
N VAL A 343 4.19 23.54 -18.07
CA VAL A 343 5.66 23.47 -18.19
C VAL A 343 6.17 22.05 -17.95
N SER A 344 5.70 21.38 -16.89
CA SER A 344 6.22 20.06 -16.48
C SER A 344 5.69 18.90 -17.34
N LEU A 345 4.46 18.98 -17.85
CA LEU A 345 3.83 17.86 -18.54
C LEU A 345 3.75 18.06 -20.07
N VAL A 346 3.64 19.30 -20.53
CA VAL A 346 3.45 19.62 -21.95
C VAL A 346 4.74 20.11 -22.59
N ALA A 347 5.26 21.25 -22.11
CA ALA A 347 6.42 21.89 -22.73
C ALA A 347 7.71 21.07 -22.56
N ALA A 348 7.96 20.54 -21.36
CA ALA A 348 9.15 19.73 -21.08
C ALA A 348 9.20 18.42 -21.88
N ASN A 349 8.05 17.95 -22.38
CA ASN A 349 7.92 16.72 -23.17
C ASN A 349 7.69 16.97 -24.67
N GLY A 350 7.85 18.21 -25.12
CA GLY A 350 7.74 18.54 -26.53
C GLY A 350 6.36 18.33 -27.16
N LEU A 351 5.28 18.31 -26.34
CA LEU A 351 3.92 18.06 -26.80
C LEU A 351 3.21 19.32 -27.37
N TYR A 352 3.83 20.49 -27.24
CA TYR A 352 3.35 21.75 -27.77
C TYR A 352 4.50 22.45 -28.47
N VAL A 353 4.44 22.48 -29.77
CA VAL A 353 5.56 22.91 -30.65
C VAL A 353 5.16 24.09 -31.52
N GLN A 354 6.15 24.89 -31.92
CA GLN A 354 5.99 25.93 -32.88
C GLN A 354 6.26 25.40 -34.31
N GLU A 355 5.29 25.51 -35.18
CA GLU A 355 5.46 25.21 -36.62
C GLU A 355 5.16 26.45 -37.44
N GLY A 356 6.19 27.02 -38.02
CA GLY A 356 6.09 28.35 -38.62
C GLY A 356 5.77 29.44 -37.57
N ASN A 357 4.67 30.16 -37.78
CA ASN A 357 4.20 31.19 -36.84
C ASN A 357 3.14 30.70 -35.84
N GLU A 358 2.74 29.44 -35.91
CA GLU A 358 1.67 28.92 -35.10
C GLU A 358 2.19 27.90 -34.10
N TRP A 359 1.58 27.89 -32.90
CA TRP A 359 1.82 26.89 -31.87
C TRP A 359 0.72 25.83 -31.90
N LYS A 360 1.11 24.55 -31.89
CA LYS A 360 0.16 23.44 -31.96
C LYS A 360 0.57 22.26 -31.08
N PHE A 361 -0.42 21.46 -30.71
CA PHE A 361 -0.15 20.15 -30.07
C PHE A 361 0.36 19.16 -31.13
N ALA A 362 1.38 18.39 -30.74
CA ALA A 362 2.03 17.40 -31.57
C ALA A 362 2.19 16.07 -30.81
N PRO A 363 2.23 14.93 -31.55
CA PRO A 363 2.62 13.66 -30.97
C PRO A 363 4.02 13.72 -30.34
N PRO A 364 4.36 12.80 -29.41
CA PRO A 364 5.73 12.69 -28.90
C PRO A 364 6.75 12.53 -30.04
N SER A 365 7.86 13.28 -29.97
CA SER A 365 8.97 13.23 -30.91
C SER A 365 9.90 12.05 -30.60
N GLU A 366 10.91 11.82 -31.47
CA GLU A 366 11.92 10.76 -31.26
C GLU A 366 12.72 10.95 -29.95
N ASP A 367 12.91 12.19 -29.50
CA ASP A 367 13.51 12.51 -28.20
C ASP A 367 12.43 12.43 -27.08
N ASP A 368 11.91 11.24 -26.86
CA ASP A 368 10.82 10.95 -25.92
C ASP A 368 11.34 10.67 -24.49
N ALA A 369 11.82 11.70 -23.82
CA ALA A 369 12.29 11.58 -22.43
C ALA A 369 11.21 11.07 -21.47
N ALA A 370 9.94 11.36 -21.75
CA ALA A 370 8.78 10.94 -20.98
C ALA A 370 8.29 9.51 -21.29
N ASN A 371 8.89 8.82 -22.26
CA ASN A 371 8.48 7.48 -22.67
C ASN A 371 6.99 7.41 -23.06
N LEU A 372 6.51 8.39 -23.80
CA LEU A 372 5.12 8.48 -24.25
C LEU A 372 4.86 7.76 -25.58
N ILE A 373 5.88 7.58 -26.44
CA ILE A 373 5.76 6.90 -27.72
C ILE A 373 5.11 5.52 -27.60
N PRO A 374 5.49 4.65 -26.65
CA PRO A 374 4.90 3.32 -26.54
C PRO A 374 3.38 3.35 -26.30
N ILE A 375 2.91 4.15 -25.33
CA ILE A 375 1.48 4.26 -25.02
C ILE A 375 0.71 4.97 -26.12
N TRP A 376 1.32 5.96 -26.77
CA TRP A 376 0.75 6.70 -27.90
C TRP A 376 0.51 5.80 -29.11
N ASN A 377 1.53 5.03 -29.49
CA ASN A 377 1.43 4.07 -30.59
C ASN A 377 0.46 2.91 -30.30
N ALA A 378 0.42 2.46 -29.03
CA ALA A 378 -0.56 1.46 -28.64
C ALA A 378 -2.00 1.97 -28.74
N THR A 379 -2.24 3.24 -28.38
CA THR A 379 -3.54 3.88 -28.54
C THR A 379 -3.95 3.95 -30.01
N LYS A 380 -3.03 4.37 -30.88
CA LYS A 380 -3.26 4.37 -32.35
C LYS A 380 -3.59 2.97 -32.88
N ALA A 381 -2.78 1.98 -32.51
CA ALA A 381 -3.00 0.59 -32.91
C ALA A 381 -4.33 0.02 -32.40
N PHE A 382 -4.67 0.33 -31.15
CA PHE A 382 -5.94 -0.07 -30.54
C PHE A 382 -7.15 0.50 -31.29
N LEU A 383 -7.13 1.79 -31.58
CA LEU A 383 -8.20 2.47 -32.33
C LEU A 383 -8.28 1.96 -33.77
N LYS A 384 -7.15 1.81 -34.47
CA LYS A 384 -7.08 1.25 -35.82
C LYS A 384 -7.69 -0.16 -35.91
N LYS A 385 -7.36 -1.02 -34.95
CA LYS A 385 -7.89 -2.40 -34.91
C LYS A 385 -9.42 -2.45 -34.81
N ARG A 386 -10.06 -1.42 -34.27
CA ARG A 386 -11.52 -1.30 -34.18
C ARG A 386 -12.19 -0.84 -35.49
N GLY A 387 -11.39 -0.40 -36.47
CA GLY A 387 -11.88 0.04 -37.78
C GLY A 387 -12.87 1.19 -37.69
N ASN A 388 -14.02 1.05 -38.33
CA ASN A 388 -15.07 2.08 -38.37
C ASN A 388 -15.95 2.13 -37.10
N ARG A 389 -15.60 1.41 -36.03
CA ARG A 389 -16.38 1.42 -34.78
C ARG A 389 -15.92 2.54 -33.86
N ASN A 390 -16.87 3.18 -33.21
CA ASN A 390 -16.59 4.10 -32.13
C ASN A 390 -16.09 3.32 -30.90
N VAL A 391 -15.03 3.81 -30.27
CA VAL A 391 -14.40 3.23 -29.07
C VAL A 391 -14.65 4.18 -27.92
N HIS A 392 -15.19 3.69 -26.82
CA HIS A 392 -15.35 4.52 -25.63
C HIS A 392 -13.98 4.94 -25.06
N LEU A 393 -13.90 6.15 -24.56
CA LEU A 393 -12.66 6.66 -23.96
C LEU A 393 -12.27 5.83 -22.72
N THR A 394 -13.25 5.24 -22.03
CA THR A 394 -13.00 4.30 -20.93
C THR A 394 -12.22 3.07 -21.37
N ASP A 395 -12.46 2.53 -22.57
CA ASP A 395 -11.71 1.38 -23.10
C ASP A 395 -10.24 1.75 -23.37
N VAL A 396 -10.01 3.00 -23.78
CA VAL A 396 -8.65 3.55 -23.93
C VAL A 396 -7.98 3.72 -22.55
N TYR A 397 -8.72 4.17 -21.54
CA TYR A 397 -8.23 4.27 -20.17
C TYR A 397 -7.85 2.91 -19.60
N ASP A 398 -8.61 1.86 -19.88
CA ASP A 398 -8.29 0.50 -19.47
C ASP A 398 -7.01 -0.03 -20.15
N LEU A 399 -6.80 0.27 -21.43
CA LEU A 399 -5.52 0.01 -22.10
C LEU A 399 -4.36 0.71 -21.36
N TRP A 400 -4.52 1.98 -21.02
CA TRP A 400 -3.47 2.76 -20.38
C TRP A 400 -3.18 2.35 -18.93
N ARG A 401 -4.23 1.91 -18.20
CA ARG A 401 -4.12 1.40 -16.82
C ARG A 401 -3.41 0.07 -16.78
N SER A 402 -3.60 -0.72 -17.81
CA SER A 402 -3.08 -2.09 -17.87
C SER A 402 -1.56 -2.15 -18.11
N PRO A 403 -0.87 -3.20 -17.67
CA PRO A 403 0.49 -3.47 -18.11
C PRO A 403 0.55 -3.54 -19.65
N PRO A 404 1.65 -3.10 -20.23
CA PRO A 404 2.92 -2.63 -19.65
C PRO A 404 2.97 -1.14 -19.35
N TYR A 405 1.88 -0.37 -19.47
CA TYR A 405 1.88 1.10 -19.33
C TYR A 405 1.61 1.55 -17.90
N GLY A 406 0.50 1.10 -17.31
CA GLY A 406 0.13 1.40 -15.93
C GLY A 406 -0.03 2.89 -15.62
N LEU A 407 -0.58 3.69 -16.54
CA LEU A 407 -0.85 5.11 -16.32
C LEU A 407 -1.84 5.30 -15.16
N LYS A 408 -1.61 6.27 -14.31
CA LYS A 408 -2.51 6.59 -13.19
C LYS A 408 -3.71 7.40 -13.67
N ASP A 409 -4.87 7.18 -13.02
CA ASP A 409 -6.15 7.77 -13.42
C ASP A 409 -6.12 9.30 -13.50
N GLY A 410 -5.38 9.96 -12.61
CA GLY A 410 -5.26 11.42 -12.61
C GLY A 410 -4.55 12.01 -13.85
N LEU A 411 -3.74 11.21 -14.56
CA LEU A 411 -3.09 11.63 -15.80
C LEU A 411 -3.90 11.26 -17.05
N MET A 412 -4.91 10.41 -16.94
CA MET A 412 -5.66 9.93 -18.11
C MET A 412 -6.41 11.05 -18.85
N PRO A 413 -7.14 11.95 -18.18
CA PRO A 413 -7.80 13.07 -18.88
C PRO A 413 -6.79 14.00 -19.58
N PHE A 414 -5.63 14.23 -18.97
CA PHE A 414 -4.54 15.00 -19.55
C PHE A 414 -4.08 14.36 -20.87
N LEU A 415 -3.69 13.09 -20.85
CA LEU A 415 -3.18 12.40 -22.03
C LEU A 415 -4.27 12.27 -23.10
N ALA A 416 -5.53 12.06 -22.71
CA ALA A 416 -6.65 11.94 -23.65
C ALA A 416 -6.87 13.22 -24.48
N VAL A 417 -6.95 14.37 -23.82
CA VAL A 417 -7.17 15.65 -24.50
C VAL A 417 -5.97 15.98 -25.42
N LEU A 418 -4.75 15.76 -24.94
CA LEU A 418 -3.57 16.00 -25.78
C LEU A 418 -3.51 15.04 -26.98
N PHE A 419 -3.84 13.78 -26.78
CA PHE A 419 -3.94 12.82 -27.88
C PHE A 419 -5.00 13.25 -28.91
N MET A 420 -6.17 13.67 -28.46
CA MET A 420 -7.25 14.16 -29.34
C MET A 420 -6.81 15.39 -30.14
N LEU A 421 -6.14 16.35 -29.50
CA LEU A 421 -5.64 17.57 -30.17
C LEU A 421 -4.52 17.27 -31.16
N ALA A 422 -3.54 16.45 -30.77
CA ALA A 422 -2.40 16.15 -31.62
C ALA A 422 -2.75 15.25 -32.84
N GLU A 423 -3.69 14.33 -32.67
CA GLU A 423 -4.10 13.38 -33.71
C GLU A 423 -5.40 13.79 -34.45
N ARG A 424 -5.91 14.99 -34.21
CA ARG A 424 -7.20 15.46 -34.76
C ARG A 424 -7.35 15.29 -36.28
N ARG A 425 -6.25 15.23 -37.02
CA ARG A 425 -6.27 15.00 -38.48
C ARG A 425 -6.69 13.58 -38.85
N ASN A 426 -6.50 12.62 -37.93
CA ASN A 426 -6.80 11.20 -38.16
C ASN A 426 -7.83 10.66 -37.15
N LEU A 427 -8.38 11.51 -36.31
CA LEU A 427 -9.25 11.12 -35.22
C LEU A 427 -10.60 11.84 -35.31
N SER A 428 -11.70 11.11 -35.33
CA SER A 428 -13.03 11.66 -35.07
C SER A 428 -13.43 11.41 -33.64
N HIS A 429 -14.07 12.39 -33.02
CA HIS A 429 -14.61 12.24 -31.67
C HIS A 429 -16.11 12.45 -31.64
N TYR A 430 -16.74 11.79 -30.68
CA TYR A 430 -18.18 11.79 -30.50
C TYR A 430 -18.48 12.02 -29.03
N ARG A 431 -19.54 12.75 -28.74
CA ARG A 431 -20.09 12.93 -27.41
C ARG A 431 -21.52 12.44 -27.43
N GLU A 432 -21.85 11.52 -26.53
CA GLU A 432 -23.17 10.88 -26.48
C GLU A 432 -23.62 10.27 -27.82
N GLY A 433 -22.67 9.75 -28.59
CA GLY A 433 -22.90 9.19 -29.92
C GLY A 433 -22.99 10.22 -31.06
N ILE A 434 -22.98 11.52 -30.76
CA ILE A 434 -23.06 12.60 -31.75
C ILE A 434 -21.65 12.98 -32.20
N PHE A 435 -21.42 12.99 -33.50
CA PHE A 435 -20.18 13.44 -34.08
C PHE A 435 -19.97 14.95 -33.85
N LEU A 436 -18.74 15.31 -33.48
CA LEU A 436 -18.36 16.71 -33.27
C LEU A 436 -17.21 17.07 -34.21
N SER A 437 -17.37 18.18 -34.90
CA SER A 437 -16.38 18.66 -35.88
C SER A 437 -15.14 19.26 -35.26
N THR A 438 -15.28 19.85 -34.07
CA THR A 438 -14.19 20.50 -33.32
C THR A 438 -14.22 20.09 -31.87
N ILE A 439 -13.06 20.05 -31.24
CA ILE A 439 -12.95 19.82 -29.81
C ILE A 439 -13.21 21.15 -29.09
N SER A 440 -14.14 21.14 -28.14
CA SER A 440 -14.53 22.30 -27.35
C SER A 440 -14.17 22.14 -25.86
N ASP A 441 -14.28 23.22 -25.11
CA ASP A 441 -14.15 23.20 -23.63
C ASP A 441 -15.21 22.31 -22.95
N VAL A 442 -16.40 22.20 -23.56
CA VAL A 442 -17.45 21.26 -23.10
C VAL A 442 -16.98 19.82 -23.24
N ASP A 443 -16.28 19.48 -24.31
CA ASP A 443 -15.74 18.11 -24.51
C ASP A 443 -14.66 17.79 -23.46
N VAL A 444 -13.85 18.76 -23.08
CA VAL A 444 -12.91 18.63 -21.96
C VAL A 444 -13.65 18.32 -20.65
N ASP A 445 -14.78 19.00 -20.38
CA ASP A 445 -15.57 18.72 -19.17
C ASP A 445 -16.15 17.29 -19.19
N TYR A 446 -16.55 16.75 -20.34
CA TYR A 446 -16.96 15.36 -20.48
C TYR A 446 -15.79 14.39 -20.27
N VAL A 447 -14.62 14.64 -20.84
CA VAL A 447 -13.41 13.83 -20.60
C VAL A 447 -13.07 13.76 -19.11
N LEU A 448 -13.24 14.88 -18.37
CA LEU A 448 -12.95 14.96 -16.95
C LEU A 448 -14.00 14.29 -16.05
N ARG A 449 -15.29 14.35 -16.42
CA ARG A 449 -16.40 13.97 -15.53
C ARG A 449 -17.17 12.73 -15.99
N ALA A 450 -17.24 12.52 -17.29
CA ALA A 450 -18.04 11.47 -17.90
C ALA A 450 -17.34 10.86 -19.13
N PRO A 451 -16.11 10.29 -18.96
CA PRO A 451 -15.33 9.75 -20.09
C PRO A 451 -16.05 8.62 -20.83
N GLN A 452 -16.98 7.93 -20.19
CA GLN A 452 -17.83 6.91 -20.82
C GLN A 452 -18.76 7.47 -21.92
N MET A 453 -19.05 8.77 -21.90
CA MET A 453 -19.86 9.44 -22.93
C MET A 453 -19.04 9.94 -24.11
N VAL A 454 -17.72 9.90 -24.01
CA VAL A 454 -16.79 10.31 -25.06
C VAL A 454 -16.36 9.06 -25.84
N GLN A 455 -16.45 9.14 -27.17
CA GLN A 455 -16.02 8.07 -28.06
C GLN A 455 -15.04 8.59 -29.09
N LEU A 456 -14.09 7.75 -29.48
CA LEU A 456 -13.05 8.04 -30.46
C LEU A 456 -13.13 7.05 -31.61
N ARG A 457 -12.84 7.49 -32.81
CA ARG A 457 -12.71 6.64 -33.99
C ARG A 457 -11.53 7.09 -34.83
N TRP A 458 -10.64 6.15 -35.13
CA TRP A 458 -9.52 6.38 -36.03
C TRP A 458 -10.00 6.36 -37.48
N ILE A 459 -9.61 7.35 -38.26
CA ILE A 459 -9.97 7.46 -39.67
C ILE A 459 -8.73 7.21 -40.53
N GLU A 460 -8.76 6.11 -41.26
CA GLU A 460 -7.78 5.83 -42.30
C GLU A 460 -8.32 6.32 -43.65
N MET A 461 -7.76 7.42 -44.13
CA MET A 461 -8.09 7.93 -45.47
C MET A 461 -7.22 7.24 -46.53
N ASN A 462 -7.88 6.56 -47.45
CA ASN A 462 -7.20 6.07 -48.66
C ASN A 462 -6.74 7.26 -49.58
N ARG A 463 -5.89 6.97 -50.54
CA ARG A 463 -5.37 8.00 -51.49
C ARG A 463 -6.48 8.76 -52.21
N THR A 464 -7.56 8.06 -52.59
CA THR A 464 -8.71 8.63 -53.32
C THR A 464 -9.48 9.60 -52.43
N THR A 465 -9.76 9.22 -51.15
CA THR A 465 -10.45 10.07 -50.19
C THR A 465 -9.63 11.32 -49.87
N LYS A 466 -8.30 11.16 -49.68
CA LYS A 466 -7.40 12.30 -49.47
C LYS A 466 -7.40 13.28 -50.62
N ARG A 467 -7.37 12.77 -51.86
CA ARG A 467 -7.43 13.59 -53.06
C ARG A 467 -8.75 14.32 -53.16
N LEU A 468 -9.87 13.64 -52.99
CA LEU A 468 -11.20 14.22 -53.03
C LEU A 468 -11.40 15.32 -51.99
N LEU A 469 -10.95 15.10 -50.74
CA LEU A 469 -10.97 16.11 -49.68
C LEU A 469 -10.06 17.28 -49.97
N SER A 470 -8.90 17.04 -50.61
CA SER A 470 -7.98 18.11 -51.03
C SER A 470 -8.61 18.99 -52.13
N GLU A 471 -9.28 18.37 -53.11
CA GLU A 471 -10.00 19.13 -54.14
C GLU A 471 -11.18 19.92 -53.57
N LEU A 472 -11.93 19.31 -52.63
CA LEU A 472 -13.00 20.00 -51.90
C LEU A 472 -12.45 21.19 -51.10
N ALA A 473 -11.33 21.01 -50.40
CA ALA A 473 -10.66 22.07 -49.66
C ALA A 473 -10.21 23.23 -50.57
N ASN A 474 -9.70 22.92 -51.75
CA ASN A 474 -9.33 23.94 -52.72
C ASN A 474 -10.56 24.70 -53.22
N ALA A 475 -11.65 24.02 -53.54
CA ALA A 475 -12.90 24.66 -53.96
C ALA A 475 -13.49 25.57 -52.89
N VAL A 476 -13.45 25.15 -51.64
CA VAL A 476 -13.93 25.96 -50.48
C VAL A 476 -13.05 27.18 -50.27
N ARG A 477 -11.72 27.08 -50.48
CA ARG A 477 -10.79 28.21 -50.40
C ARG A 477 -11.07 29.30 -51.41
N GLU A 478 -11.57 28.94 -52.57
CA GLU A 478 -11.94 29.89 -53.62
C GLU A 478 -13.23 30.66 -53.29
N ILE A 479 -14.09 30.10 -52.43
CA ILE A 479 -15.41 30.68 -52.09
C ILE A 479 -15.36 31.49 -50.78
N VAL A 480 -14.45 31.15 -49.85
CA VAL A 480 -14.40 31.76 -48.51
C VAL A 480 -13.16 32.63 -48.36
N ASP A 481 -13.35 33.91 -48.26
CA ASP A 481 -12.33 34.97 -48.10
C ASP A 481 -11.60 34.95 -46.73
N LYS A 482 -11.34 33.78 -46.16
CA LYS A 482 -10.59 33.59 -44.90
C LYS A 482 -9.32 32.80 -45.14
N PRO A 483 -8.26 33.02 -44.32
CA PRO A 483 -7.02 32.26 -44.45
C PRO A 483 -7.19 30.80 -44.01
N LEU A 484 -7.88 30.02 -44.82
CA LEU A 484 -8.03 28.56 -44.72
C LEU A 484 -6.74 27.80 -45.09
N ALA A 485 -5.65 28.53 -45.36
CA ALA A 485 -4.41 28.00 -45.87
C ALA A 485 -3.73 26.97 -44.94
N THR A 486 -4.11 26.95 -43.67
CA THR A 486 -3.51 26.07 -42.64
C THR A 486 -4.35 24.84 -42.28
N LEU A 487 -5.63 24.77 -42.75
CA LEU A 487 -6.51 23.66 -42.42
C LEU A 487 -6.19 22.42 -43.25
N SER A 488 -6.18 21.26 -42.62
CA SER A 488 -6.08 19.98 -43.34
C SER A 488 -7.37 19.70 -44.13
N PRO A 489 -7.33 18.85 -45.18
CA PRO A 489 -8.53 18.47 -45.92
C PRO A 489 -9.67 17.94 -45.07
N LEU A 490 -9.36 17.27 -43.96
CA LEU A 490 -10.36 16.77 -43.03
C LEU A 490 -11.01 17.87 -42.18
N GLU A 491 -10.23 18.91 -41.83
CA GLU A 491 -10.72 20.10 -41.13
C GLU A 491 -11.61 20.98 -42.01
N VAL A 492 -11.37 20.98 -43.29
CA VAL A 492 -12.20 21.69 -44.27
C VAL A 492 -13.49 20.92 -44.56
N GLY A 493 -13.44 19.59 -44.51
CA GLY A 493 -14.60 18.73 -44.70
C GLY A 493 -15.50 18.58 -43.47
N ARG A 494 -15.07 19.14 -42.36
CA ARG A 494 -15.82 19.22 -41.08
C ARG A 494 -16.59 20.54 -41.01
#